data_f7faa1297d97e0d0bc1665bb4f5bc5cb
#
_entry.id   f7faa1297d97e0d0bc1665bb4f5bc5cb
#
_cell.length_a   1.000
_cell.length_b   1.000
_cell.length_c   1.000
_cell.angle_alpha   90.00
_cell.angle_beta   90.00
_cell.angle_gamma   90.00
#
_symmetry.space_group_name_H-M   'P 1'
#
loop_
_entity.id
_entity.type
_entity.pdbx_description
1 polymer ?
#
loop_
_entity_poly.entity_id
_entity_poly.type
_entity_poly.pdbx_seq_one_letter_code
_entity_poly.pdbx_strand_id
1 'polypeptide(L)'
;MPLQFDIRAILKAKAPKAHVPNFLIRYLERIVHVKQMNAFLRKYPDLKGYEFIDRVISEELGCSASIDGIENIPTDDQPVIFVSNHPLGGLDGMIIAQMIHRRREASGKRRELKVIVNELLMFMEPIASLWAPVNKVGRLSREQVAEQNRVWEAGTDMLTFPAGACSRLQRIDGKWQIRDLEWQKNFIQRAREYQRPIVPIYFEGRNSRFFYALAFIRKLLHIKLNIEMLYLVDEMYGAHGKHFKVHVLPPIPCTTFDDSKTPKQWAEYVKSIVYATNHTSC
;
A
#
# COMPACT_ATOMS: atom_id res chain seq x y z
N MET A 1 14.65 -17.29 -18.22
CA MET A 1 15.72 -16.84 -17.29
C MET A 1 15.10 -16.74 -15.92
N PRO A 2 15.79 -17.13 -14.84
CA PRO A 2 15.25 -16.94 -13.49
C PRO A 2 14.99 -15.46 -13.26
N LEU A 3 13.88 -15.16 -12.60
CA LEU A 3 13.47 -13.80 -12.26
C LEU A 3 14.58 -13.14 -11.44
N GLN A 4 15.03 -11.96 -11.86
CA GLN A 4 16.10 -11.25 -11.18
C GLN A 4 15.76 -9.78 -11.08
N PHE A 5 15.81 -9.25 -9.88
CA PHE A 5 15.66 -7.82 -9.64
C PHE A 5 16.99 -7.11 -9.98
N ASP A 6 16.96 -6.20 -10.95
CA ASP A 6 18.14 -5.47 -11.43
C ASP A 6 17.88 -3.96 -11.43
N ILE A 7 18.51 -3.27 -10.48
CA ILE A 7 18.41 -1.80 -10.38
C ILE A 7 18.96 -1.09 -11.60
N ARG A 8 20.02 -1.62 -12.24
CA ARG A 8 20.62 -1.00 -13.43
C ARG A 8 19.65 -1.03 -14.60
N ALA A 9 18.98 -2.17 -14.80
CA ALA A 9 17.93 -2.29 -15.81
C ALA A 9 16.76 -1.34 -15.55
N ILE A 10 16.31 -1.23 -14.30
CA ILE A 10 15.22 -0.31 -13.90
C ILE A 10 15.62 1.15 -14.13
N LEU A 11 16.82 1.56 -13.71
CA LEU A 11 17.33 2.92 -13.92
C LEU A 11 17.44 3.24 -15.40
N LYS A 12 17.95 2.30 -16.21
CA LYS A 12 18.05 2.48 -17.66
C LYS A 12 16.69 2.62 -18.33
N ALA A 13 15.69 1.85 -17.87
CA ALA A 13 14.33 1.95 -18.40
C ALA A 13 13.63 3.28 -18.04
N LYS A 14 13.83 3.76 -16.79
CA LYS A 14 13.15 4.97 -16.30
C LYS A 14 13.87 6.28 -16.62
N ALA A 15 15.18 6.25 -16.72
CA ALA A 15 16.01 7.42 -16.99
C ALA A 15 17.15 7.08 -17.97
N PRO A 16 16.84 6.75 -19.25
CA PRO A 16 17.81 6.24 -20.21
C PRO A 16 18.97 7.20 -20.50
N LYS A 17 18.77 8.51 -20.26
CA LYS A 17 19.77 9.56 -20.46
C LYS A 17 20.58 9.90 -19.19
N ALA A 18 20.18 9.35 -18.02
CA ALA A 18 20.86 9.66 -16.77
C ALA A 18 22.14 8.82 -16.63
N HIS A 19 23.25 9.50 -16.44
CA HIS A 19 24.50 8.83 -16.05
C HIS A 19 24.56 8.73 -14.52
N VAL A 20 24.27 7.55 -13.98
CA VAL A 20 24.32 7.29 -12.53
C VAL A 20 25.67 6.67 -12.18
N PRO A 21 26.49 7.31 -11.31
CA PRO A 21 27.78 6.78 -10.92
C PRO A 21 27.69 5.40 -10.25
N ASN A 22 28.67 4.53 -10.50
CA ASN A 22 28.66 3.15 -9.99
C ASN A 22 28.61 3.05 -8.45
N PHE A 23 29.18 4.00 -7.72
CA PHE A 23 29.10 4.00 -6.25
C PHE A 23 27.66 4.23 -5.78
N LEU A 24 26.91 5.10 -6.47
CA LEU A 24 25.51 5.36 -6.14
C LEU A 24 24.62 4.16 -6.47
N ILE A 25 24.90 3.47 -7.60
CA ILE A 25 24.17 2.24 -7.94
C ILE A 25 24.41 1.19 -6.86
N ARG A 26 25.66 0.95 -6.45
CA ARG A 26 25.98 0.01 -5.35
C ARG A 26 25.32 0.39 -4.03
N TYR A 27 25.22 1.68 -3.75
CA TYR A 27 24.52 2.17 -2.58
C TYR A 27 23.00 1.84 -2.67
N LEU A 28 22.36 2.10 -3.82
CA LEU A 28 20.95 1.76 -4.06
C LEU A 28 20.74 0.24 -3.97
N GLU A 29 21.61 -0.57 -4.57
CA GLU A 29 21.56 -2.04 -4.48
C GLU A 29 21.58 -2.52 -3.02
N ARG A 30 22.33 -1.82 -2.16
CA ARG A 30 22.40 -2.13 -0.73
C ARG A 30 21.12 -1.79 0.02
N ILE A 31 20.59 -0.55 -0.11
CA ILE A 31 19.38 -0.11 0.62
C ILE A 31 18.11 -0.75 0.10
N VAL A 32 18.10 -1.24 -1.16
CA VAL A 32 17.01 -2.01 -1.74
C VAL A 32 17.17 -3.52 -1.48
N HIS A 33 18.23 -3.94 -0.79
CA HIS A 33 18.49 -5.34 -0.44
C HIS A 33 18.47 -6.29 -1.66
N VAL A 34 18.99 -5.85 -2.80
CA VAL A 34 18.95 -6.60 -4.07
C VAL A 34 19.49 -8.02 -3.94
N LYS A 35 20.55 -8.21 -3.16
CA LYS A 35 21.16 -9.52 -2.93
C LYS A 35 20.20 -10.48 -2.23
N GLN A 36 19.54 -10.02 -1.16
CA GLN A 36 18.56 -10.80 -0.40
C GLN A 36 17.32 -11.09 -1.23
N MET A 37 16.77 -10.07 -1.90
CA MET A 37 15.62 -10.24 -2.80
C MET A 37 15.90 -11.28 -3.90
N ASN A 38 17.07 -11.21 -4.54
CA ASN A 38 17.43 -12.17 -5.57
C ASN A 38 17.71 -13.58 -5.00
N ALA A 39 18.19 -13.69 -3.78
CA ALA A 39 18.32 -14.99 -3.11
C ALA A 39 16.94 -15.61 -2.84
N PHE A 40 16.00 -14.81 -2.37
CA PHE A 40 14.62 -15.23 -2.14
C PHE A 40 13.92 -15.64 -3.46
N LEU A 41 14.05 -14.85 -4.54
CA LEU A 41 13.50 -15.18 -5.84
C LEU A 41 14.07 -16.47 -6.42
N ARG A 42 15.36 -16.76 -6.20
CA ARG A 42 15.97 -18.05 -6.61
C ARG A 42 15.51 -19.22 -5.78
N LYS A 43 15.21 -19.00 -4.50
CA LYS A 43 14.67 -20.04 -3.59
C LYS A 43 13.26 -20.43 -3.99
N TYR A 44 12.48 -19.48 -4.52
CA TYR A 44 11.07 -19.64 -4.84
C TYR A 44 10.74 -19.12 -6.26
N PRO A 45 11.27 -19.76 -7.32
CA PRO A 45 11.18 -19.22 -8.69
C PRO A 45 9.76 -19.22 -9.26
N ASP A 46 8.88 -20.11 -8.78
CA ASP A 46 7.54 -20.32 -9.31
C ASP A 46 6.44 -19.68 -8.47
N LEU A 47 6.77 -19.15 -7.27
CA LEU A 47 5.78 -18.53 -6.41
C LEU A 47 5.28 -17.20 -6.96
N LYS A 48 3.96 -17.02 -6.97
CA LYS A 48 3.28 -15.81 -7.44
C LYS A 48 2.10 -15.44 -6.52
N GLY A 49 1.66 -14.19 -6.65
CA GLY A 49 0.47 -13.71 -5.96
C GLY A 49 0.57 -13.82 -4.44
N TYR A 50 -0.48 -14.32 -3.83
CA TYR A 50 -0.58 -14.41 -2.36
C TYR A 50 0.37 -15.43 -1.75
N GLU A 51 0.70 -16.51 -2.44
CA GLU A 51 1.70 -17.49 -1.96
C GLU A 51 3.09 -16.86 -1.85
N PHE A 52 3.46 -16.00 -2.82
CA PHE A 52 4.69 -15.23 -2.76
C PHE A 52 4.67 -14.26 -1.57
N ILE A 53 3.58 -13.49 -1.40
CA ILE A 53 3.42 -12.57 -0.27
C ILE A 53 3.54 -13.31 1.07
N ASP A 54 2.91 -14.48 1.17
CA ASP A 54 2.95 -15.29 2.39
C ASP A 54 4.38 -15.68 2.79
N ARG A 55 5.16 -16.14 1.82
CA ARG A 55 6.57 -16.49 2.05
C ARG A 55 7.45 -15.29 2.35
N VAL A 56 7.19 -14.15 1.71
CA VAL A 56 7.92 -12.90 2.02
C VAL A 56 7.65 -12.49 3.47
N ILE A 57 6.39 -12.49 3.91
CA ILE A 57 6.03 -12.06 5.27
C ILE A 57 6.56 -13.06 6.31
N SER A 58 6.33 -14.37 6.12
CA SER A 58 6.59 -15.37 7.13
C SER A 58 8.05 -15.84 7.18
N GLU A 59 8.69 -16.05 6.02
CA GLU A 59 10.04 -16.62 5.97
C GLU A 59 11.13 -15.57 5.78
N GLU A 60 10.96 -14.66 4.79
CA GLU A 60 11.99 -13.66 4.51
C GLU A 60 12.05 -12.59 5.59
N LEU A 61 10.88 -12.13 6.06
CA LEU A 61 10.79 -11.09 7.06
C LEU A 61 10.47 -11.60 8.47
N GLY A 62 10.03 -12.85 8.63
CA GLY A 62 9.64 -13.41 9.92
C GLY A 62 8.55 -12.59 10.64
N CYS A 63 7.75 -11.84 9.89
CA CYS A 63 6.72 -10.96 10.43
C CYS A 63 5.41 -11.72 10.66
N SER A 64 4.60 -11.21 11.59
CA SER A 64 3.26 -11.71 11.86
C SER A 64 2.31 -10.57 12.18
N ALA A 65 1.00 -10.83 12.15
CA ALA A 65 -0.01 -9.84 12.53
C ALA A 65 -1.15 -10.47 13.32
N SER A 66 -1.65 -9.75 14.33
CA SER A 66 -2.95 -9.98 14.96
C SER A 66 -3.99 -9.06 14.32
N ILE A 67 -5.22 -9.56 14.21
CA ILE A 67 -6.27 -8.86 13.48
C ILE A 67 -7.49 -8.76 14.39
N ASP A 68 -7.88 -7.54 14.72
CA ASP A 68 -9.10 -7.25 15.45
C ASP A 68 -10.20 -6.86 14.44
N GLY A 69 -11.42 -7.37 14.60
CA GLY A 69 -12.55 -7.06 13.72
C GLY A 69 -12.51 -7.76 12.37
N ILE A 70 -11.87 -8.92 12.25
CA ILE A 70 -11.80 -9.69 10.98
C ILE A 70 -13.20 -10.03 10.44
N GLU A 71 -14.20 -10.14 11.30
CA GLU A 71 -15.60 -10.36 10.96
C GLU A 71 -16.23 -9.20 10.17
N ASN A 72 -15.66 -8.00 10.25
CA ASN A 72 -16.09 -6.83 9.50
C ASN A 72 -15.73 -6.89 8.00
N ILE A 73 -14.90 -7.85 7.60
CA ILE A 73 -14.70 -8.15 6.17
C ILE A 73 -15.93 -8.91 5.68
N PRO A 74 -16.76 -8.30 4.80
CA PRO A 74 -17.96 -8.96 4.28
C PRO A 74 -17.61 -10.27 3.57
N THR A 75 -18.46 -11.29 3.77
CA THR A 75 -18.29 -12.62 3.15
C THR A 75 -19.35 -12.90 2.08
N ASP A 76 -20.20 -11.92 1.77
CA ASP A 76 -21.15 -11.97 0.66
C ASP A 76 -20.50 -11.69 -0.71
N ASP A 77 -21.32 -11.65 -1.75
CA ASP A 77 -20.85 -11.43 -3.13
C ASP A 77 -20.77 -9.93 -3.50
N GLN A 78 -20.95 -9.00 -2.53
CA GLN A 78 -20.81 -7.58 -2.80
C GLN A 78 -19.33 -7.17 -2.88
N PRO A 79 -18.90 -6.51 -3.98
CA PRO A 79 -17.56 -5.94 -4.08
C PRO A 79 -17.35 -4.81 -3.07
N VAL A 80 -16.16 -4.77 -2.47
CA VAL A 80 -15.82 -3.86 -1.37
C VAL A 80 -14.63 -2.99 -1.73
N ILE A 81 -14.60 -1.77 -1.19
CA ILE A 81 -13.42 -0.91 -1.20
C ILE A 81 -12.82 -0.92 0.21
N PHE A 82 -11.67 -1.54 0.36
CA PHE A 82 -10.87 -1.46 1.57
C PHE A 82 -10.01 -0.21 1.53
N VAL A 83 -10.01 0.58 2.60
CA VAL A 83 -9.19 1.78 2.72
C VAL A 83 -8.36 1.72 4.00
N SER A 84 -7.08 2.00 3.91
CA SER A 84 -6.18 1.95 5.06
C SER A 84 -5.26 3.16 5.14
N ASN A 85 -4.81 3.49 6.36
CA ASN A 85 -3.60 4.27 6.56
C ASN A 85 -2.39 3.49 6.01
N HIS A 86 -1.28 4.18 5.77
CA HIS A 86 -0.11 3.62 5.09
C HIS A 86 1.19 3.87 5.85
N PRO A 87 1.35 3.32 7.07
CA PRO A 87 2.50 3.66 7.92
C PRO A 87 3.84 3.13 7.40
N LEU A 88 3.87 1.96 6.75
CA LEU A 88 5.11 1.29 6.35
C LEU A 88 5.44 1.44 4.86
N GLY A 89 4.46 1.78 4.02
CA GLY A 89 4.67 2.04 2.60
C GLY A 89 4.86 0.81 1.70
N GLY A 90 4.65 -0.39 2.20
CA GLY A 90 4.76 -1.64 1.43
C GLY A 90 4.34 -2.87 2.22
N LEU A 91 5.00 -3.14 3.33
CA LEU A 91 4.73 -4.31 4.17
C LEU A 91 3.29 -4.33 4.71
N ASP A 92 2.75 -3.18 5.12
CA ASP A 92 1.36 -3.01 5.52
C ASP A 92 0.39 -3.42 4.40
N GLY A 93 0.68 -3.01 3.15
CA GLY A 93 -0.11 -3.40 1.98
C GLY A 93 -0.12 -4.91 1.74
N MET A 94 1.01 -5.58 1.89
CA MET A 94 1.12 -7.03 1.74
C MET A 94 0.35 -7.77 2.85
N ILE A 95 0.51 -7.35 4.11
CA ILE A 95 -0.18 -7.97 5.26
C ILE A 95 -1.70 -7.80 5.13
N ILE A 96 -2.19 -6.61 4.79
CA ILE A 96 -3.62 -6.34 4.61
C ILE A 96 -4.18 -7.15 3.44
N ALA A 97 -3.49 -7.16 2.29
CA ALA A 97 -3.95 -7.91 1.11
C ALA A 97 -4.03 -9.42 1.40
N GLN A 98 -3.04 -9.99 2.09
CA GLN A 98 -3.03 -11.38 2.51
C GLN A 98 -4.18 -11.68 3.48
N MET A 99 -4.41 -10.82 4.47
CA MET A 99 -5.50 -10.93 5.44
C MET A 99 -6.87 -10.99 4.75
N ILE A 100 -7.14 -10.06 3.83
CA ILE A 100 -8.39 -10.01 3.08
C ILE A 100 -8.56 -11.28 2.24
N HIS A 101 -7.51 -11.67 1.52
CA HIS A 101 -7.52 -12.89 0.71
C HIS A 101 -7.86 -14.12 1.53
N ARG A 102 -7.15 -14.36 2.64
CA ARG A 102 -7.39 -15.50 3.55
C ARG A 102 -8.81 -15.51 4.10
N ARG A 103 -9.34 -14.34 4.48
CA ARG A 103 -10.71 -14.23 5.00
C ARG A 103 -11.75 -14.58 3.94
N ARG A 104 -11.57 -14.08 2.71
CA ARG A 104 -12.45 -14.39 1.56
C ARG A 104 -12.37 -15.88 1.18
N GLU A 105 -11.17 -16.44 1.15
CA GLU A 105 -10.96 -17.85 0.84
C GLU A 105 -11.61 -18.77 1.88
N ALA A 106 -11.42 -18.48 3.17
CA ALA A 106 -12.03 -19.24 4.27
C ALA A 106 -13.57 -19.17 4.26
N SER A 107 -14.18 -18.17 3.67
CA SER A 107 -15.65 -18.09 3.48
C SER A 107 -16.17 -18.89 2.30
N GLY A 108 -15.29 -19.57 1.53
CA GLY A 108 -15.64 -20.27 0.30
C GLY A 108 -15.93 -19.36 -0.90
N LYS A 109 -15.77 -18.05 -0.74
CA LYS A 109 -16.04 -17.05 -1.76
C LYS A 109 -14.73 -16.37 -2.18
N ARG A 110 -14.05 -16.99 -3.13
CA ARG A 110 -12.86 -16.41 -3.74
C ARG A 110 -13.24 -15.21 -4.58
N ARG A 111 -12.88 -14.03 -4.10
CA ARG A 111 -13.00 -12.79 -4.86
C ARG A 111 -11.59 -12.25 -5.16
N GLU A 112 -11.40 -11.82 -6.39
CA GLU A 112 -10.17 -11.15 -6.77
C GLU A 112 -10.05 -9.83 -5.98
N LEU A 113 -8.88 -9.58 -5.41
CA LEU A 113 -8.52 -8.31 -4.78
C LEU A 113 -7.41 -7.65 -5.59
N LYS A 114 -7.60 -6.40 -5.96
CA LYS A 114 -6.57 -5.55 -6.54
C LYS A 114 -6.14 -4.48 -5.55
N VAL A 115 -4.84 -4.28 -5.43
CA VAL A 115 -4.26 -3.22 -4.63
C VAL A 115 -3.89 -2.05 -5.52
N ILE A 116 -4.42 -0.87 -5.21
CA ILE A 116 -4.11 0.36 -5.96
C ILE A 116 -2.70 0.83 -5.58
N VAL A 117 -1.78 0.75 -6.53
CA VAL A 117 -0.35 1.03 -6.30
C VAL A 117 0.23 2.02 -7.29
N ASN A 118 1.40 2.57 -6.95
CA ASN A 118 2.20 3.35 -7.88
C ASN A 118 2.83 2.41 -8.93
N GLU A 119 2.92 2.86 -10.19
CA GLU A 119 3.55 2.12 -11.29
C GLU A 119 4.94 1.56 -10.99
N LEU A 120 5.71 2.18 -10.08
CA LEU A 120 7.02 1.66 -9.69
C LEU A 120 6.97 0.25 -9.07
N LEU A 121 5.85 -0.13 -8.45
CA LEU A 121 5.68 -1.45 -7.85
C LEU A 121 5.36 -2.54 -8.89
N MET A 122 5.04 -2.17 -10.12
CA MET A 122 4.81 -3.13 -11.21
C MET A 122 6.06 -3.93 -11.60
N PHE A 123 7.26 -3.47 -11.22
CA PHE A 123 8.50 -4.22 -11.42
C PHE A 123 8.65 -5.43 -10.50
N MET A 124 7.78 -5.58 -9.50
CA MET A 124 7.70 -6.78 -8.66
C MET A 124 6.84 -7.84 -9.36
N GLU A 125 7.40 -8.46 -10.40
CA GLU A 125 6.71 -9.40 -11.27
C GLU A 125 5.91 -10.49 -10.53
N PRO A 126 6.42 -11.14 -9.44
CA PRO A 126 5.67 -12.20 -8.75
C PRO A 126 4.32 -11.77 -8.22
N ILE A 127 4.14 -10.48 -7.92
CA ILE A 127 2.89 -9.93 -7.36
C ILE A 127 2.24 -8.89 -8.27
N ALA A 128 2.76 -8.72 -9.49
CA ALA A 128 2.23 -7.73 -10.45
C ALA A 128 0.75 -7.96 -10.79
N SER A 129 0.29 -9.21 -10.79
CA SER A 129 -1.12 -9.56 -11.02
C SER A 129 -2.08 -9.03 -9.94
N LEU A 130 -1.57 -8.75 -8.75
CA LEU A 130 -2.38 -8.20 -7.64
C LEU A 130 -2.50 -6.67 -7.70
N TRP A 131 -1.75 -6.01 -8.56
CA TRP A 131 -1.69 -4.56 -8.63
C TRP A 131 -2.70 -3.98 -9.63
N ALA A 132 -3.34 -2.89 -9.23
CA ALA A 132 -4.04 -1.97 -10.12
C ALA A 132 -3.21 -0.68 -10.19
N PRO A 133 -2.41 -0.46 -11.25
CA PRO A 133 -1.53 0.69 -11.34
C PRO A 133 -2.34 1.98 -11.48
N VAL A 134 -1.94 3.01 -10.73
CA VAL A 134 -2.48 4.36 -10.88
C VAL A 134 -1.37 5.28 -11.40
N ASN A 135 -1.63 5.90 -12.53
CA ASN A 135 -0.71 6.89 -13.08
C ASN A 135 -0.82 8.18 -12.26
N LYS A 136 0.28 8.59 -11.58
CA LYS A 136 0.33 9.84 -10.82
C LYS A 136 0.80 11.03 -11.67
N VAL A 137 1.33 10.77 -12.87
CA VAL A 137 1.95 11.79 -13.71
C VAL A 137 1.31 11.74 -15.10
N GLY A 138 0.62 12.83 -15.47
CA GLY A 138 0.04 12.99 -16.79
C GLY A 138 -1.45 12.68 -16.90
N ARG A 139 -2.01 12.92 -18.09
CA ARG A 139 -3.37 12.51 -18.44
C ARG A 139 -3.36 11.04 -18.83
N LEU A 140 -4.26 10.26 -18.25
CA LEU A 140 -4.50 8.88 -18.69
C LEU A 140 -4.98 8.87 -20.14
N SER A 141 -4.51 7.93 -20.94
CA SER A 141 -5.10 7.67 -22.25
C SER A 141 -6.52 7.11 -22.09
N ARG A 142 -7.33 7.19 -23.13
CA ARG A 142 -8.67 6.62 -23.12
C ARG A 142 -8.65 5.11 -22.84
N GLU A 143 -7.67 4.40 -23.36
CA GLU A 143 -7.46 2.98 -23.16
C GLU A 143 -7.13 2.66 -21.69
N GLN A 144 -6.26 3.46 -21.05
CA GLN A 144 -5.92 3.30 -19.63
C GLN A 144 -7.12 3.56 -18.72
N VAL A 145 -7.96 4.56 -19.04
CA VAL A 145 -9.21 4.81 -18.31
C VAL A 145 -10.19 3.65 -18.49
N ALA A 146 -10.33 3.14 -19.71
CA ALA A 146 -11.21 2.01 -20.00
C ALA A 146 -10.75 0.75 -19.25
N GLU A 147 -9.44 0.48 -19.21
CA GLU A 147 -8.89 -0.68 -18.48
C GLU A 147 -9.11 -0.55 -16.96
N GLN A 148 -8.90 0.63 -16.40
CA GLN A 148 -9.21 0.87 -15.00
C GLN A 148 -10.71 0.64 -14.70
N ASN A 149 -11.61 1.14 -15.56
CA ASN A 149 -13.04 0.95 -15.36
C ASN A 149 -13.44 -0.53 -15.44
N ARG A 150 -12.84 -1.32 -16.34
CA ARG A 150 -13.09 -2.77 -16.42
C ARG A 150 -12.81 -3.49 -15.10
N VAL A 151 -11.72 -3.13 -14.39
CA VAL A 151 -11.40 -3.71 -13.08
C VAL A 151 -12.51 -3.40 -12.05
N TRP A 152 -13.06 -2.18 -12.09
CA TRP A 152 -14.18 -1.80 -11.24
C TRP A 152 -15.47 -2.53 -11.62
N GLU A 153 -15.78 -2.64 -12.91
CA GLU A 153 -16.97 -3.30 -13.45
C GLU A 153 -16.94 -4.83 -13.23
N ALA A 154 -15.76 -5.44 -13.23
CA ALA A 154 -15.59 -6.87 -12.99
C ALA A 154 -15.96 -7.36 -11.57
N GLY A 155 -16.36 -6.47 -10.68
CA GLY A 155 -16.74 -6.83 -9.33
C GLY A 155 -15.57 -7.24 -8.42
N THR A 156 -14.35 -6.81 -8.75
CA THR A 156 -13.12 -7.03 -7.99
C THR A 156 -13.13 -6.22 -6.69
N ASP A 157 -12.70 -6.80 -5.58
CA ASP A 157 -12.42 -6.04 -4.35
C ASP A 157 -11.21 -5.10 -4.58
N MET A 158 -11.24 -3.93 -3.96
CA MET A 158 -10.18 -2.94 -4.15
C MET A 158 -9.56 -2.55 -2.80
N LEU A 159 -8.24 -2.61 -2.68
CA LEU A 159 -7.51 -2.05 -1.55
C LEU A 159 -6.80 -0.77 -1.99
N THR A 160 -7.01 0.31 -1.25
CA THR A 160 -6.38 1.60 -1.53
C THR A 160 -5.82 2.25 -0.27
N PHE A 161 -4.74 3.00 -0.47
CA PHE A 161 -4.10 3.87 0.51
C PHE A 161 -4.30 5.32 0.06
N PRO A 162 -5.38 6.00 0.51
CA PRO A 162 -5.81 7.25 -0.10
C PRO A 162 -4.82 8.42 0.04
N ALA A 163 -3.89 8.36 1.00
CA ALA A 163 -2.80 9.33 1.13
C ALA A 163 -1.82 9.29 -0.05
N GLY A 164 -1.77 8.16 -0.78
CA GLY A 164 -0.88 7.95 -1.93
C GLY A 164 0.61 7.95 -1.60
N ALA A 165 0.98 8.01 -0.32
CA ALA A 165 2.34 7.93 0.21
C ALA A 165 2.26 7.41 1.65
N CYS A 166 3.36 6.84 2.16
CA CYS A 166 3.41 6.40 3.55
C CYS A 166 3.27 7.58 4.53
N SER A 167 2.79 7.28 5.73
CA SER A 167 2.57 8.25 6.82
C SER A 167 3.81 9.10 7.11
N ARG A 168 3.61 10.31 7.57
CA ARG A 168 4.65 11.30 7.87
C ARG A 168 4.54 11.81 9.30
N LEU A 169 5.67 12.24 9.84
CA LEU A 169 5.68 13.00 11.09
C LEU A 169 5.08 14.37 10.85
N GLN A 170 3.98 14.68 11.55
CA GLN A 170 3.22 15.92 11.42
C GLN A 170 2.93 16.50 12.79
N ARG A 171 2.78 17.83 12.88
CA ARG A 171 2.35 18.50 14.10
C ARG A 171 0.83 18.70 14.02
N ILE A 172 0.08 18.01 14.87
CA ILE A 172 -1.37 18.01 14.93
C ILE A 172 -1.75 18.37 16.37
N ASP A 173 -2.56 19.40 16.57
CA ASP A 173 -2.98 19.90 17.90
C ASP A 173 -1.79 20.11 18.84
N GLY A 174 -0.71 20.69 18.32
CA GLY A 174 0.50 20.98 19.07
C GLY A 174 1.41 19.78 19.36
N LYS A 175 1.00 18.55 19.05
CA LYS A 175 1.77 17.30 19.30
C LYS A 175 2.33 16.72 18.00
N TRP A 176 3.52 16.10 18.10
CA TRP A 176 4.09 15.35 16.98
C TRP A 176 3.45 13.96 16.87
N GLN A 177 2.85 13.69 15.71
CA GLN A 177 2.17 12.44 15.44
C GLN A 177 2.60 11.90 14.07
N ILE A 178 2.72 10.56 13.96
CA ILE A 178 2.89 9.89 12.68
C ILE A 178 1.51 9.64 12.13
N ARG A 179 1.20 10.29 11.01
CA ARG A 179 -0.12 10.23 10.39
C ARG A 179 -0.01 10.38 8.89
N ASP A 180 -0.99 9.87 8.16
CA ASP A 180 -1.09 10.06 6.72
C ASP A 180 -1.25 11.52 6.36
N LEU A 181 -0.74 11.89 5.20
CA LEU A 181 -1.06 13.14 4.53
C LEU A 181 -2.57 13.20 4.22
N GLU A 182 -3.02 14.27 3.61
CA GLU A 182 -4.42 14.43 3.19
C GLU A 182 -4.86 13.25 2.32
N TRP A 183 -6.03 12.66 2.62
CA TRP A 183 -6.59 11.58 1.84
C TRP A 183 -7.26 12.09 0.57
N GLN A 184 -6.97 11.45 -0.55
CA GLN A 184 -7.57 11.77 -1.85
C GLN A 184 -9.00 11.25 -1.92
N LYS A 185 -9.86 11.99 -2.59
CA LYS A 185 -11.31 11.73 -2.68
C LYS A 185 -11.72 10.58 -3.60
N ASN A 186 -10.80 10.05 -4.39
CA ASN A 186 -11.13 9.12 -5.49
C ASN A 186 -11.90 7.88 -5.01
N PHE A 187 -11.54 7.31 -3.86
CA PHE A 187 -12.22 6.13 -3.33
C PHE A 187 -13.68 6.43 -2.93
N ILE A 188 -14.00 7.63 -2.47
CA ILE A 188 -15.38 8.07 -2.21
C ILE A 188 -16.17 8.17 -3.51
N GLN A 189 -15.58 8.76 -4.56
CA GLN A 189 -16.21 8.88 -5.86
C GLN A 189 -16.51 7.50 -6.45
N ARG A 190 -15.56 6.56 -6.36
CA ARG A 190 -15.73 5.18 -6.81
C ARG A 190 -16.75 4.40 -5.95
N ALA A 191 -16.80 4.62 -4.64
CA ALA A 191 -17.83 4.02 -3.78
C ALA A 191 -19.24 4.43 -4.20
N ARG A 192 -19.45 5.71 -4.52
CA ARG A 192 -20.73 6.23 -5.01
C ARG A 192 -21.06 5.71 -6.42
N GLU A 193 -20.11 5.75 -7.35
CA GLU A 193 -20.26 5.37 -8.75
C GLU A 193 -20.61 3.88 -8.89
N TYR A 194 -19.92 3.01 -8.16
CA TYR A 194 -20.09 1.55 -8.24
C TYR A 194 -20.93 0.95 -7.10
N GLN A 195 -21.57 1.80 -6.29
CA GLN A 195 -22.44 1.41 -5.17
C GLN A 195 -21.77 0.40 -4.21
N ARG A 196 -20.49 0.64 -3.87
CA ARG A 196 -19.70 -0.26 -3.04
C ARG A 196 -19.54 0.28 -1.61
N PRO A 197 -19.70 -0.57 -0.59
CA PRO A 197 -19.37 -0.19 0.79
C PRO A 197 -17.85 0.02 0.92
N ILE A 198 -17.46 0.84 1.90
CA ILE A 198 -16.07 1.05 2.28
C ILE A 198 -15.82 0.32 3.60
N VAL A 199 -14.79 -0.52 3.65
CA VAL A 199 -14.28 -1.12 4.89
C VAL A 199 -13.00 -0.39 5.30
N PRO A 200 -13.06 0.44 6.38
CA PRO A 200 -11.90 1.14 6.87
C PRO A 200 -10.99 0.18 7.65
N ILE A 201 -9.68 0.34 7.48
CA ILE A 201 -8.67 -0.48 8.17
C ILE A 201 -7.66 0.47 8.82
N TYR A 202 -7.31 0.21 10.08
CA TYR A 202 -6.21 0.87 10.75
C TYR A 202 -5.06 -0.13 10.95
N PHE A 203 -3.89 0.18 10.42
CA PHE A 203 -2.67 -0.59 10.60
C PHE A 203 -1.78 0.10 11.64
N GLU A 204 -1.47 -0.59 12.73
CA GLU A 204 -0.53 -0.10 13.73
C GLU A 204 0.91 -0.34 13.26
N GLY A 205 1.63 0.74 12.99
CA GLY A 205 3.01 0.63 12.54
C GLY A 205 3.68 1.98 12.38
N ARG A 206 4.99 1.94 12.27
CA ARG A 206 5.82 3.11 11.96
C ARG A 206 7.16 2.68 11.39
N ASN A 207 7.69 3.50 10.52
CA ASN A 207 9.07 3.41 10.04
C ASN A 207 10.06 3.89 11.10
N SER A 208 11.33 3.79 10.82
CA SER A 208 12.40 4.20 11.74
C SER A 208 12.43 5.72 11.97
N ARG A 209 13.09 6.14 13.05
CA ARG A 209 13.37 7.56 13.27
C ARG A 209 14.18 8.18 12.14
N PHE A 210 15.08 7.40 11.54
CA PHE A 210 15.88 7.83 10.40
C PHE A 210 15.00 8.19 9.20
N PHE A 211 14.01 7.36 8.86
CA PHE A 211 13.07 7.63 7.77
C PHE A 211 12.36 8.98 7.95
N TYR A 212 11.82 9.24 9.15
CA TYR A 212 11.13 10.50 9.43
C TYR A 212 12.07 11.71 9.50
N ALA A 213 13.28 11.55 10.05
CA ALA A 213 14.29 12.59 10.07
C ALA A 213 14.72 12.98 8.65
N LEU A 214 14.96 11.98 7.77
CA LEU A 214 15.29 12.20 6.37
C LEU A 214 14.17 12.94 5.63
N ALA A 215 12.91 12.53 5.84
CA ALA A 215 11.74 13.20 5.27
C ALA A 215 11.61 14.65 5.76
N PHE A 216 11.90 14.91 7.05
CA PHE A 216 11.88 16.24 7.63
C PHE A 216 13.00 17.15 7.05
N ILE A 217 14.24 16.65 7.02
CA ILE A 217 15.41 17.38 6.46
C ILE A 217 15.16 17.69 4.97
N ARG A 218 14.68 16.71 4.20
CA ARG A 218 14.31 16.89 2.80
C ARG A 218 13.31 18.03 2.63
N LYS A 219 12.28 18.07 3.47
CA LYS A 219 11.27 19.15 3.44
C LYS A 219 11.88 20.50 3.79
N LEU A 220 12.76 20.56 4.79
CA LEU A 220 13.47 21.77 5.19
C LEU A 220 14.37 22.32 4.06
N LEU A 221 15.06 21.41 3.35
CA LEU A 221 15.91 21.75 2.22
C LEU A 221 15.15 21.93 0.89
N HIS A 222 13.83 21.87 0.90
CA HIS A 222 12.94 22.01 -0.28
C HIS A 222 13.29 21.04 -1.42
N ILE A 223 13.85 19.86 -1.11
CA ILE A 223 14.16 18.83 -2.11
C ILE A 223 12.85 18.20 -2.59
N LYS A 224 12.53 18.34 -3.88
CA LYS A 224 11.27 17.86 -4.49
C LYS A 224 11.18 16.32 -4.56
N LEU A 225 12.32 15.64 -4.73
CA LEU A 225 12.37 14.18 -4.80
C LEU A 225 12.17 13.57 -3.42
N ASN A 226 11.27 12.61 -3.28
CA ASN A 226 11.00 11.91 -2.02
C ASN A 226 12.09 10.85 -1.76
N ILE A 227 13.30 11.30 -1.41
CA ILE A 227 14.48 10.44 -1.23
C ILE A 227 14.30 9.41 -0.13
N GLU A 228 13.51 9.71 0.92
CA GLU A 228 13.17 8.77 1.98
C GLU A 228 12.43 7.53 1.46
N MET A 229 11.70 7.65 0.35
CA MET A 229 10.98 6.51 -0.25
C MET A 229 11.93 5.43 -0.81
N LEU A 230 13.18 5.78 -1.11
CA LEU A 230 14.20 4.82 -1.54
C LEU A 230 14.57 3.84 -0.42
N TYR A 231 14.34 4.22 0.84
CA TYR A 231 14.63 3.39 2.01
C TYR A 231 13.46 2.49 2.43
N LEU A 232 12.31 2.51 1.73
CA LEU A 232 11.16 1.69 2.15
C LEU A 232 11.45 0.19 2.17
N VAL A 233 12.32 -0.29 1.27
CA VAL A 233 12.75 -1.70 1.29
C VAL A 233 13.66 -1.97 2.49
N ASP A 234 14.57 -1.05 2.81
CA ASP A 234 15.42 -1.13 4.00
C ASP A 234 14.60 -1.10 5.29
N GLU A 235 13.57 -0.23 5.37
CA GLU A 235 12.60 -0.20 6.47
C GLU A 235 11.82 -1.53 6.61
N MET A 236 11.46 -2.14 5.48
CA MET A 236 10.79 -3.43 5.45
C MET A 236 11.69 -4.54 6.02
N TYR A 237 12.96 -4.63 5.62
CA TYR A 237 13.92 -5.55 6.21
C TYR A 237 14.24 -5.20 7.68
N GLY A 238 14.26 -3.93 8.04
CA GLY A 238 14.38 -3.45 9.41
C GLY A 238 13.18 -3.80 10.31
N ALA A 239 12.09 -4.23 9.72
CA ALA A 239 10.93 -4.75 10.42
C ALA A 239 10.98 -6.26 10.69
N HIS A 240 12.09 -6.95 10.33
CA HIS A 240 12.24 -8.39 10.53
C HIS A 240 11.87 -8.84 11.95
N GLY A 241 11.06 -9.90 12.04
CA GLY A 241 10.61 -10.49 13.29
C GLY A 241 9.54 -9.70 14.05
N LYS A 242 9.05 -8.58 13.50
CA LYS A 242 8.02 -7.77 14.18
C LYS A 242 6.64 -8.40 14.07
N HIS A 243 5.87 -8.19 15.14
CA HIS A 243 4.44 -8.47 15.18
C HIS A 243 3.67 -7.16 15.01
N PHE A 244 2.67 -7.15 14.12
CA PHE A 244 1.83 -5.99 13.84
C PHE A 244 0.40 -6.20 14.35
N LYS A 245 -0.34 -5.10 14.48
CA LYS A 245 -1.74 -5.12 14.81
C LYS A 245 -2.54 -4.44 13.71
N VAL A 246 -3.64 -5.08 13.30
CA VAL A 246 -4.52 -4.58 12.24
C VAL A 246 -5.93 -4.54 12.78
N HIS A 247 -6.60 -3.39 12.65
CA HIS A 247 -7.99 -3.23 13.06
C HIS A 247 -8.86 -3.05 11.82
N VAL A 248 -9.78 -3.97 11.61
CA VAL A 248 -10.79 -3.88 10.55
C VAL A 248 -12.05 -3.29 11.17
N LEU A 249 -12.45 -2.13 10.68
CA LEU A 249 -13.60 -1.41 11.23
C LEU A 249 -14.89 -1.78 10.51
N PRO A 250 -16.06 -1.53 11.11
CA PRO A 250 -17.34 -1.81 10.50
C PRO A 250 -17.49 -1.19 9.09
N PRO A 251 -18.08 -1.92 8.14
CA PRO A 251 -18.32 -1.40 6.79
C PRO A 251 -19.19 -0.13 6.82
N ILE A 252 -18.83 0.85 6.01
CA ILE A 252 -19.59 2.08 5.80
C ILE A 252 -20.38 1.90 4.50
N PRO A 253 -21.73 1.85 4.52
CA PRO A 253 -22.54 1.75 3.31
C PRO A 253 -22.27 2.91 2.34
N CYS A 254 -22.34 2.64 1.03
CA CYS A 254 -22.16 3.68 0.01
C CYS A 254 -23.21 4.80 0.11
N THR A 255 -24.42 4.49 0.61
CA THR A 255 -25.50 5.45 0.85
C THR A 255 -25.17 6.51 1.91
N THR A 256 -24.17 6.27 2.74
CA THR A 256 -23.65 7.27 3.70
C THR A 256 -23.03 8.48 2.99
N PHE A 257 -22.46 8.28 1.80
CA PHE A 257 -21.73 9.31 1.07
C PHE A 257 -22.69 10.10 0.16
N ASP A 258 -23.57 10.87 0.75
CA ASP A 258 -24.54 11.73 0.07
C ASP A 258 -23.98 13.10 -0.31
N ASP A 259 -24.85 14.02 -0.71
CA ASP A 259 -24.45 15.38 -1.11
C ASP A 259 -24.35 16.38 0.06
N SER A 260 -24.54 15.93 1.32
CA SER A 260 -24.37 16.76 2.52
C SER A 260 -22.93 17.22 2.72
N LYS A 261 -21.96 16.47 2.14
CA LYS A 261 -20.53 16.80 2.17
C LYS A 261 -19.91 16.60 0.80
N THR A 262 -18.87 17.38 0.52
CA THR A 262 -18.04 17.15 -0.66
C THR A 262 -17.30 15.81 -0.56
N PRO A 263 -16.91 15.19 -1.67
CA PRO A 263 -16.12 13.95 -1.63
C PRO A 263 -14.79 14.08 -0.83
N LYS A 264 -14.21 15.28 -0.76
CA LYS A 264 -13.03 15.57 0.06
C LYS A 264 -13.36 15.54 1.55
N GLN A 265 -14.45 16.14 1.97
CA GLN A 265 -14.92 16.12 3.37
C GLN A 265 -15.28 14.68 3.80
N TRP A 266 -15.90 13.90 2.91
CA TRP A 266 -16.14 12.48 3.16
C TRP A 266 -14.85 11.67 3.30
N ALA A 267 -13.82 11.95 2.50
CA ALA A 267 -12.53 11.30 2.64
C ALA A 267 -11.87 11.60 4.01
N GLU A 268 -11.93 12.85 4.48
CA GLU A 268 -11.45 13.22 5.83
C GLU A 268 -12.30 12.60 6.94
N TYR A 269 -13.61 12.46 6.75
CA TYR A 269 -14.48 11.75 7.68
C TYR A 269 -14.06 10.28 7.83
N VAL A 270 -13.87 9.54 6.72
CA VAL A 270 -13.38 8.14 6.76
C VAL A 270 -12.00 8.06 7.41
N LYS A 271 -11.11 9.00 7.08
CA LYS A 271 -9.79 9.09 7.71
C LYS A 271 -9.90 9.30 9.23
N SER A 272 -10.81 10.14 9.68
CA SER A 272 -11.02 10.38 11.12
C SER A 272 -11.48 9.12 11.84
N ILE A 273 -12.36 8.31 11.24
CA ILE A 273 -12.80 7.01 11.76
C ILE A 273 -11.61 6.06 11.91
N VAL A 274 -10.77 5.93 10.88
CA VAL A 274 -9.58 5.08 10.90
C VAL A 274 -8.64 5.48 12.06
N TYR A 275 -8.40 6.76 12.24
CA TYR A 275 -7.47 7.23 13.29
C TYR A 275 -8.08 7.35 14.69
N ALA A 276 -9.40 7.28 14.84
CA ALA A 276 -10.05 7.24 16.16
C ALA A 276 -9.69 5.94 16.90
N THR A 277 -9.44 4.85 16.18
CA THR A 277 -9.06 3.53 16.73
C THR A 277 -7.75 3.58 17.53
N ASN A 278 -6.85 4.49 17.20
CA ASN A 278 -5.56 4.66 17.89
C ASN A 278 -5.71 5.14 19.36
N HIS A 279 -6.88 5.60 19.78
CA HIS A 279 -7.15 6.10 21.13
C HIS A 279 -7.82 5.07 22.05
N THR A 280 -8.23 3.91 21.51
CA THR A 280 -8.94 2.86 22.25
C THR A 280 -8.03 1.75 22.77
N SER A 281 -6.75 1.78 22.43
CA SER A 281 -5.75 0.75 22.80
C SER A 281 -4.81 1.25 23.91
N CYS A 282 -5.38 1.85 25.00
CA CYS A 282 -4.66 2.16 26.24
C CYS A 282 -5.14 1.25 27.35
#